data_8bd6c7f7954c079c6edcf6c186694356
#
_entry.id   8bd6c7f7954c079c6edcf6c186694356
#
_cell.length_a   1.000
_cell.length_b   1.000
_cell.length_c   1.000
_cell.angle_alpha   90.00
_cell.angle_beta   90.00
_cell.angle_gamma   90.00
#
_symmetry.space_group_name_H-M   'P 1'
#
loop_
_entity.id
_entity.type
_entity.pdbx_description
1 polymer ?
#
loop_
_entity_poly.entity_id
_entity_poly.type
_entity_poly.pdbx_seq_one_letter_code
_entity_poly.pdbx_strand_id
1 'polypeptide(L)'
;MSRAPLAPNLDLCIVGTLNQDFDVITGADTMDGAIDVVVDEASPEERCVLRKEITDFLKLSEEEIKEEFSQRWQDISPDYASSFLLYFLESIKRYDER
;
A
#
# COMPACT_ATOMS: atom_id res chain seq x y z
N MET A 1 7.63 -20.95 5.85
CA MET A 1 8.17 -19.65 6.26
C MET A 1 7.93 -18.61 5.18
N SER A 2 7.34 -17.50 5.54
CA SER A 2 7.16 -16.40 4.59
C SER A 2 8.52 -15.78 4.27
N ARG A 3 8.76 -15.53 2.97
CA ARG A 3 9.96 -14.81 2.50
C ARG A 3 9.67 -13.33 2.28
N ALA A 4 8.44 -12.91 2.52
CA ALA A 4 8.05 -11.53 2.30
C ALA A 4 8.76 -10.62 3.29
N PRO A 5 9.14 -9.41 2.86
CA PRO A 5 9.75 -8.44 3.77
C PRO A 5 8.74 -7.98 4.82
N LEU A 6 9.25 -7.55 5.95
CA LEU A 6 8.43 -6.90 6.95
C LEU A 6 8.03 -5.53 6.41
N ALA A 7 6.76 -5.21 6.53
CA ALA A 7 6.23 -3.93 6.04
C ALA A 7 5.31 -3.32 7.09
N PRO A 8 5.84 -2.94 8.27
CA PRO A 8 5.00 -2.46 9.38
C PRO A 8 4.29 -1.15 9.07
N ASN A 9 4.90 -0.25 8.32
CA ASN A 9 4.25 1.01 7.97
C ASN A 9 3.16 0.82 6.92
N LEU A 10 3.43 -0.04 5.94
CA LEU A 10 2.45 -0.41 4.93
C LEU A 10 1.26 -1.12 5.60
N ASP A 11 1.54 -1.99 6.55
CA ASP A 11 0.51 -2.69 7.32
C ASP A 11 -0.39 -1.70 8.07
N LEU A 12 0.19 -0.71 8.73
CA LEU A 12 -0.57 0.31 9.43
C LEU A 12 -1.47 1.10 8.48
N CYS A 13 -0.98 1.44 7.30
CA CYS A 13 -1.76 2.14 6.29
C CYS A 13 -2.95 1.31 5.82
N ILE A 14 -2.71 0.03 5.56
CA ILE A 14 -3.76 -0.86 5.04
C ILE A 14 -4.80 -1.15 6.12
N VAL A 15 -4.35 -1.58 7.29
CA VAL A 15 -5.27 -1.95 8.38
C VAL A 15 -6.01 -0.74 8.93
N GLY A 16 -5.31 0.39 9.07
CA GLY A 16 -5.86 1.59 9.69
C GLY A 16 -6.68 2.47 8.76
N THR A 17 -6.38 2.49 7.46
CA THR A 17 -6.98 3.45 6.54
C THR A 17 -7.47 2.81 5.23
N LEU A 18 -6.65 2.00 4.60
CA LEU A 18 -6.95 1.41 3.29
C LEU A 18 -7.65 0.06 3.42
N ASN A 19 -8.63 -0.01 4.30
CA ASN A 19 -9.41 -1.21 4.56
C ASN A 19 -10.79 -1.10 3.90
N GLN A 20 -11.70 -1.96 4.30
CA GLN A 20 -13.06 -2.03 3.78
C GLN A 20 -13.82 -0.70 3.89
N ASP A 21 -13.49 0.10 4.91
CA ASP A 21 -14.16 1.38 5.17
C ASP A 21 -13.36 2.58 4.66
N PHE A 22 -12.47 2.38 3.71
CA PHE A 22 -11.59 3.45 3.22
C PHE A 22 -12.33 4.70 2.76
N ASP A 23 -13.50 4.54 2.17
CA ASP A 23 -14.30 5.65 1.68
C ASP A 23 -14.80 6.54 2.81
N VAL A 24 -15.17 5.95 3.93
CA VAL A 24 -15.62 6.69 5.12
C VAL A 24 -14.42 7.39 5.77
N ILE A 25 -13.28 6.69 5.87
CA ILE A 25 -12.10 7.20 6.57
C ILE A 25 -11.43 8.33 5.79
N THR A 26 -11.28 8.17 4.46
CA THR A 26 -10.56 9.14 3.63
C THR A 26 -11.46 10.12 2.90
N GLY A 27 -12.73 9.77 2.71
CA GLY A 27 -13.65 10.54 1.89
C GLY A 27 -13.49 10.30 0.40
N ALA A 28 -12.59 9.40 0.00
CA ALA A 28 -12.35 9.10 -1.41
C ALA A 28 -13.32 8.04 -1.91
N ASP A 29 -13.72 8.16 -3.18
CA ASP A 29 -14.65 7.21 -3.80
C ASP A 29 -13.98 5.94 -4.28
N THR A 30 -12.66 5.97 -4.48
CA THR A 30 -11.89 4.84 -5.01
C THR A 30 -10.70 4.55 -4.11
N MET A 31 -10.20 3.31 -4.17
CA MET A 31 -8.99 2.93 -3.46
C MET A 31 -7.79 3.78 -3.89
N ASP A 32 -7.68 4.07 -5.19
CA ASP A 32 -6.61 4.92 -5.70
C ASP A 32 -6.66 6.31 -5.08
N GLY A 33 -7.85 6.89 -4.98
CA GLY A 33 -8.04 8.18 -4.30
C GLY A 33 -7.69 8.11 -2.82
N ALA A 34 -8.04 7.01 -2.17
CA ALA A 34 -7.69 6.79 -0.75
C ALA A 34 -6.18 6.70 -0.56
N ILE A 35 -5.47 6.05 -1.46
CA ILE A 35 -4.01 5.97 -1.44
C ILE A 35 -3.41 7.38 -1.53
N ASP A 36 -3.94 8.21 -2.43
CA ASP A 36 -3.47 9.58 -2.60
C ASP A 36 -3.65 10.39 -1.31
N VAL A 37 -4.74 10.19 -0.59
CA VAL A 37 -4.98 10.85 0.70
C VAL A 37 -3.93 10.41 1.73
N VAL A 38 -3.65 9.11 1.80
CA VAL A 38 -2.63 8.58 2.72
C VAL A 38 -1.27 9.18 2.43
N VAL A 39 -0.89 9.26 1.15
CA VAL A 39 0.39 9.80 0.72
C VAL A 39 0.48 11.30 1.04
N ASP A 40 -0.61 12.03 0.82
CA ASP A 40 -0.68 13.47 1.10
C ASP A 40 -0.51 13.76 2.60
N GLU A 41 -1.10 12.94 3.44
CA GLU A 41 -1.05 13.11 4.89
C GLU A 41 0.24 12.59 5.52
N ALA A 42 0.99 11.76 4.81
CA ALA A 42 2.23 11.20 5.33
C ALA A 42 3.34 12.26 5.33
N SER A 43 4.21 12.19 6.35
CA SER A 43 5.41 13.04 6.38
C SER A 43 6.41 12.56 5.31
N PRO A 44 7.39 13.41 4.93
CA PRO A 44 8.44 12.98 3.99
C PRO A 44 9.19 11.73 4.47
N GLU A 45 9.40 11.61 5.78
CA GLU A 45 10.05 10.43 6.37
C GLU A 45 9.19 9.19 6.22
N GLU A 46 7.90 9.31 6.51
CA GLU A 46 6.95 8.20 6.35
C GLU A 46 6.86 7.75 4.89
N ARG A 47 6.82 8.70 3.95
CA ARG A 47 6.80 8.38 2.52
C ARG A 47 8.06 7.63 2.10
N CYS A 48 9.21 8.04 2.62
CA CYS A 48 10.49 7.38 2.34
C CYS A 48 10.47 5.92 2.80
N VAL A 49 10.00 5.68 4.03
CA VAL A 49 9.89 4.33 4.58
C VAL A 49 8.89 3.48 3.80
N LEU A 50 7.74 4.04 3.50
CA LEU A 50 6.71 3.34 2.70
C LEU A 50 7.23 2.97 1.32
N ARG A 51 7.94 3.89 0.68
CA ARG A 51 8.53 3.65 -0.65
C ARG A 51 9.48 2.46 -0.61
N LYS A 52 10.31 2.39 0.42
CA LYS A 52 11.26 1.28 0.59
C LYS A 52 10.52 -0.03 0.82
N GLU A 53 9.54 -0.03 1.71
CA GLU A 53 8.75 -1.24 2.02
C GLU A 53 8.02 -1.76 0.78
N ILE A 54 7.40 -0.87 0.02
CA ILE A 54 6.68 -1.22 -1.19
C ILE A 54 7.65 -1.76 -2.26
N THR A 55 8.79 -1.10 -2.42
CA THR A 55 9.81 -1.52 -3.39
C THR A 55 10.31 -2.92 -3.06
N ASP A 56 10.59 -3.19 -1.79
CA ASP A 56 11.03 -4.51 -1.35
C ASP A 56 9.95 -5.56 -1.59
N PHE A 57 8.70 -5.21 -1.34
CA PHE A 57 7.57 -6.12 -1.57
C PHE A 57 7.41 -6.44 -3.04
N LEU A 58 7.62 -5.46 -3.92
CA LEU A 58 7.52 -5.64 -5.36
C LEU A 58 8.63 -6.50 -5.97
N LYS A 59 9.66 -6.83 -5.18
CA LYS A 59 10.70 -7.77 -5.61
C LYS A 59 10.22 -9.22 -5.56
N LEU A 60 9.11 -9.48 -4.89
CA LEU A 60 8.51 -10.80 -4.85
C LEU A 60 7.85 -11.11 -6.19
N SER A 61 7.65 -12.41 -6.48
CA SER A 61 6.89 -12.80 -7.64
C SER A 61 5.42 -12.39 -7.45
N GLU A 62 4.69 -12.30 -8.56
CA GLU A 62 3.27 -11.95 -8.50
C GLU A 62 2.48 -12.94 -7.63
N GLU A 63 2.79 -14.22 -7.73
CA GLU A 63 2.14 -15.24 -6.93
C GLU A 63 2.42 -15.08 -5.44
N GLU A 64 3.65 -14.75 -5.09
CA GLU A 64 4.03 -14.51 -3.70
C GLU A 64 3.32 -13.28 -3.15
N ILE A 65 3.20 -12.22 -3.95
CA ILE A 65 2.46 -11.01 -3.56
C ILE A 65 1.00 -11.37 -3.28
N LYS A 66 0.36 -12.11 -4.18
CA LYS A 66 -1.03 -12.54 -4.01
C LYS A 66 -1.22 -13.37 -2.74
N GLU A 67 -0.32 -14.29 -2.49
CA GLU A 67 -0.38 -15.13 -1.31
C GLU A 67 -0.25 -14.32 -0.02
N GLU A 68 0.70 -13.40 0.02
CA GLU A 68 0.92 -12.56 1.19
C GLU A 68 -0.28 -11.64 1.45
N PHE A 69 -0.87 -11.06 0.42
CA PHE A 69 -2.06 -10.23 0.58
C PHE A 69 -3.25 -11.05 1.08
N SER A 70 -3.41 -12.28 0.60
CA SER A 70 -4.46 -13.18 1.08
C SER A 70 -4.34 -13.46 2.58
N GLN A 71 -3.12 -13.57 3.07
CA GLN A 71 -2.87 -13.89 4.47
C GLN A 71 -2.90 -12.68 5.38
N ARG A 72 -2.37 -11.55 4.91
CA ARG A 72 -2.18 -10.36 5.75
C ARG A 72 -3.30 -9.33 5.61
N TRP A 73 -3.75 -9.10 4.39
CA TRP A 73 -4.64 -7.95 4.10
C TRP A 73 -5.83 -8.41 3.27
N GLN A 74 -6.75 -9.07 3.93
CA GLN A 74 -7.93 -9.66 3.28
C GLN A 74 -8.87 -8.64 2.66
N ASP A 75 -8.80 -7.39 3.09
CA ASP A 75 -9.62 -6.30 2.53
C ASP A 75 -9.16 -5.86 1.15
N ILE A 76 -7.97 -6.27 0.73
CA ILE A 76 -7.43 -5.98 -0.59
C ILE A 76 -7.39 -7.27 -1.39
N SER A 77 -8.07 -7.27 -2.53
CA SER A 77 -8.11 -8.45 -3.38
C SER A 77 -6.70 -8.86 -3.84
N PRO A 78 -6.33 -10.15 -3.72
CA PRO A 78 -5.04 -10.61 -4.22
C PRO A 78 -4.81 -10.27 -5.69
N ASP A 79 -5.87 -10.28 -6.51
CA ASP A 79 -5.77 -9.95 -7.93
C ASP A 79 -5.43 -8.48 -8.16
N TYR A 80 -5.74 -7.63 -7.20
CA TYR A 80 -5.46 -6.20 -7.26
C TYR A 80 -4.13 -5.84 -6.59
N ALA A 81 -3.51 -6.77 -5.86
CA ALA A 81 -2.38 -6.49 -4.99
C ALA A 81 -1.20 -5.82 -5.71
N SER A 82 -0.78 -6.35 -6.85
CA SER A 82 0.34 -5.77 -7.61
C SER A 82 0.01 -4.36 -8.10
N SER A 83 -1.19 -4.16 -8.62
CA SER A 83 -1.65 -2.84 -9.07
C SER A 83 -1.72 -1.85 -7.91
N PHE A 84 -2.19 -2.30 -6.76
CA PHE A 84 -2.25 -1.51 -5.53
C PHE A 84 -0.86 -1.01 -5.13
N LEU A 85 0.11 -1.91 -5.09
CA LEU A 85 1.48 -1.56 -4.72
C LEU A 85 2.10 -0.60 -5.74
N LEU A 86 1.90 -0.86 -7.02
CA LEU A 86 2.43 0.00 -8.09
C LEU A 86 1.82 1.39 -8.03
N TYR A 87 0.51 1.49 -7.83
CA TYR A 87 -0.15 2.78 -7.72
C TYR A 87 0.34 3.55 -6.49
N PHE A 88 0.49 2.85 -5.36
CA PHE A 88 0.98 3.45 -4.12
C PHE A 88 2.38 4.04 -4.34
N LEU A 89 3.27 3.28 -4.96
CA LEU A 89 4.62 3.73 -5.26
C LEU A 89 4.61 4.94 -6.20
N GLU A 90 3.78 4.89 -7.23
CA GLU A 90 3.62 5.99 -8.18
C GLU A 90 3.13 7.26 -7.49
N SER A 91 2.16 7.14 -6.61
CA SER A 91 1.62 8.25 -5.85
C SER A 91 2.70 8.91 -4.99
N ILE A 92 3.52 8.10 -4.31
CA ILE A 92 4.63 8.60 -3.50
C ILE A 92 5.63 9.35 -4.37
N LYS A 93 5.99 8.78 -5.52
CA LYS A 93 6.94 9.41 -6.45
C LYS A 93 6.42 10.75 -6.97
N ARG A 94 5.16 10.79 -7.37
CA ARG A 94 4.54 12.03 -7.86
C ARG A 94 4.55 13.11 -6.79
N TYR A 95 4.27 12.72 -5.56
CA TYR A 95 4.24 13.66 -4.43
C TYR A 95 5.65 14.21 -4.15
N ASP A 96 6.65 13.35 -4.14
CA ASP A 96 8.03 13.73 -3.84
C ASP A 96 8.67 14.59 -4.94
N GLU A 97 8.14 14.52 -6.18
CA GLU A 97 8.64 15.28 -7.33
C GLU A 97 8.05 16.68 -7.42
N ARG A 98 7.11 17.04 -6.58
CA ARG A 98 6.49 18.39 -6.57
C ARG A 98 7.41 19.46 -6.04
#